data_206e2b5ef7dec702da94ee6256e000a8
#
_entry.id   206e2b5ef7dec702da94ee6256e000a8
#
_cell.length_a   1.000
_cell.length_b   1.000
_cell.length_c   1.000
_cell.angle_alpha   90.00
_cell.angle_beta   90.00
_cell.angle_gamma   90.00
#
_symmetry.space_group_name_H-M   'P 1'
#
loop_
_entity.id
_entity.type
_entity.pdbx_description
1 polymer ?
#
loop_
_entity_poly.entity_id
_entity_poly.type
_entity_poly.pdbx_seq_one_letter_code
_entity_poly.pdbx_strand_id
1 'polypeptide(L)'
;MNYLIVPGLNNSGPKHWQSFWEKSLPNATRVIQHCWDHPEKADWVETLVKCIQQLNADTILVAHSLGVCTTVNYLLKAKSQGGVPPYIKGAFLVSPSDVDNVELIGNFAPMPLENLPIPACVVASENDPFLSMERSEFFANAWGVKLFNA
;
A
#
# COMPACT_ATOMS: atom_id res chain seq x y z
N MET A 1 16.35 -9.82 -3.22
CA MET A 1 15.01 -9.25 -3.12
C MET A 1 15.06 -7.91 -2.39
N ASN A 2 14.53 -6.87 -2.96
CA ASN A 2 14.42 -5.57 -2.32
C ASN A 2 13.01 -5.39 -1.73
N TYR A 3 12.89 -4.46 -0.79
CA TYR A 3 11.61 -4.14 -0.16
C TYR A 3 11.39 -2.63 -0.20
N LEU A 4 10.25 -2.20 -0.72
CA LEU A 4 9.87 -0.80 -0.74
C LEU A 4 8.75 -0.59 0.28
N ILE A 5 9.05 0.13 1.34
CA ILE A 5 8.11 0.44 2.42
C ILE A 5 7.24 1.61 2.00
N VAL A 6 5.92 1.42 2.04
CA VAL A 6 4.93 2.44 1.65
C VAL A 6 4.08 2.80 2.87
N PRO A 7 4.45 3.83 3.62
CA PRO A 7 3.72 4.22 4.83
C PRO A 7 2.39 4.89 4.53
N GLY A 8 1.56 5.02 5.56
CA GLY A 8 0.31 5.72 5.52
C GLY A 8 0.35 7.14 6.09
N LEU A 9 -0.82 7.63 6.47
CA LEU A 9 -0.98 8.97 7.05
C LEU A 9 -0.02 9.18 8.22
N ASN A 10 0.60 10.35 8.28
CA ASN A 10 1.55 10.74 9.31
C ASN A 10 2.84 9.91 9.36
N ASN A 11 3.13 9.13 8.29
CA ASN A 11 4.32 8.29 8.22
C ASN A 11 4.27 7.15 9.27
N SER A 12 5.32 6.34 9.31
CA SER A 12 5.49 5.29 10.31
C SER A 12 6.62 5.68 11.24
N GLY A 13 6.28 5.91 12.52
CA GLY A 13 7.23 6.34 13.53
C GLY A 13 8.25 5.25 13.90
N PRO A 14 9.24 5.59 14.77
CA PRO A 14 10.34 4.67 15.09
C PRO A 14 9.90 3.38 15.81
N LYS A 15 8.72 3.39 16.43
CA LYS A 15 8.16 2.21 17.10
C LYS A 15 7.16 1.43 16.23
N HIS A 16 6.93 1.85 15.01
CA HIS A 16 6.02 1.20 14.08
C HIS A 16 6.70 -0.02 13.45
N TRP A 17 5.94 -1.06 13.16
CA TRP A 17 6.47 -2.31 12.58
C TRP A 17 7.19 -2.07 11.24
N GLN A 18 6.72 -1.12 10.43
CA GLN A 18 7.41 -0.80 9.16
C GLN A 18 8.81 -0.24 9.39
N SER A 19 9.00 0.52 10.46
CA SER A 19 10.32 1.04 10.82
C SER A 19 11.26 -0.07 11.29
N PHE A 20 10.73 -1.07 12.01
CA PHE A 20 11.52 -2.25 12.37
C PHE A 20 11.90 -3.05 11.13
N TRP A 21 10.98 -3.26 10.21
CA TRP A 21 11.24 -3.99 8.97
C TRP A 21 12.26 -3.27 8.10
N GLU A 22 12.16 -1.96 7.99
CA GLU A 22 13.13 -1.16 7.22
C GLU A 22 14.57 -1.37 7.73
N LYS A 23 14.74 -1.51 9.05
CA LYS A 23 16.06 -1.76 9.64
C LYS A 23 16.50 -3.22 9.54
N SER A 24 15.56 -4.15 9.57
CA SER A 24 15.84 -5.59 9.68
C SER A 24 15.95 -6.28 8.33
N LEU A 25 15.18 -5.84 7.33
CA LEU A 25 15.21 -6.46 6.01
C LEU A 25 16.38 -5.91 5.20
N PRO A 26 17.09 -6.79 4.48
CA PRO A 26 18.14 -6.34 3.58
C PRO A 26 17.54 -5.55 2.42
N ASN A 27 18.20 -4.46 2.02
CA ASN A 27 17.80 -3.67 0.86
C ASN A 27 16.37 -3.12 0.97
N ALA A 28 15.96 -2.74 2.18
CA ALA A 28 14.69 -2.07 2.42
C ALA A 28 14.87 -0.55 2.33
N THR A 29 13.99 0.09 1.58
CA THR A 29 13.92 1.55 1.46
C THR A 29 12.50 2.01 1.68
N ARG A 30 12.32 3.29 2.00
CA ARG A 30 11.01 3.86 2.30
C ARG A 30 10.64 4.92 1.27
N VAL A 31 9.39 4.90 0.84
CA VAL A 31 8.80 6.00 0.08
C VAL A 31 8.65 7.19 1.02
N ILE A 32 9.20 8.34 0.64
CA ILE A 32 9.09 9.58 1.42
C ILE A 32 8.11 10.51 0.71
N GLN A 33 6.98 10.75 1.35
CA GLN A 33 5.97 11.66 0.82
C GLN A 33 6.34 13.11 1.14
N HIS A 34 5.93 14.02 0.27
CA HIS A 34 6.16 15.45 0.43
C HIS A 34 5.35 16.00 1.61
N CYS A 35 4.10 15.55 1.76
CA CYS A 35 3.21 16.00 2.83
C CYS A 35 2.54 14.79 3.47
N TRP A 36 2.85 14.54 4.75
CA TRP A 36 2.36 13.36 5.46
C TRP A 36 1.00 13.55 6.13
N ASP A 37 0.66 14.77 6.52
CA ASP A 37 -0.52 15.09 7.32
C ASP A 37 -1.69 15.64 6.50
N HIS A 38 -1.43 16.06 5.26
CA HIS A 38 -2.45 16.51 4.32
C HIS A 38 -2.27 15.78 2.98
N PRO A 39 -2.55 14.46 2.95
CA PRO A 39 -2.24 13.64 1.78
C PRO A 39 -3.16 13.96 0.61
N GLU A 40 -2.56 14.02 -0.58
CA GLU A 40 -3.26 14.14 -1.86
C GLU A 40 -2.98 12.89 -2.68
N LYS A 41 -4.02 12.23 -3.16
CA LYS A 41 -3.88 10.96 -3.90
C LYS A 41 -2.92 11.08 -5.08
N ALA A 42 -3.10 12.11 -5.90
CA ALA A 42 -2.26 12.30 -7.09
C ALA A 42 -0.78 12.42 -6.72
N ASP A 43 -0.45 13.18 -5.68
CA ASP A 43 0.92 13.38 -5.23
C ASP A 43 1.52 12.10 -4.65
N TRP A 44 0.75 11.38 -3.86
CA TRP A 44 1.20 10.15 -3.22
C TRP A 44 1.46 9.04 -4.24
N VAL A 45 0.57 8.89 -5.21
CA VAL A 45 0.76 7.92 -6.30
C VAL A 45 1.95 8.30 -7.17
N GLU A 46 2.10 9.58 -7.53
CA GLU A 46 3.23 10.07 -8.31
C GLU A 46 4.57 9.82 -7.61
N THR A 47 4.63 10.06 -6.31
CA THR A 47 5.84 9.79 -5.51
C THR A 47 6.19 8.30 -5.55
N LEU A 48 5.19 7.43 -5.41
CA LEU A 48 5.40 5.98 -5.51
C LEU A 48 5.89 5.58 -6.91
N VAL A 49 5.31 6.15 -7.97
CA VAL A 49 5.75 5.91 -9.35
C VAL A 49 7.24 6.24 -9.50
N LYS A 50 7.66 7.40 -9.02
CA LYS A 50 9.05 7.84 -9.10
C LYS A 50 10.00 6.90 -8.34
N CYS A 51 9.60 6.45 -7.15
CA CYS A 51 10.39 5.48 -6.39
C CYS A 51 10.53 4.15 -7.15
N ILE A 52 9.45 3.66 -7.74
CA ILE A 52 9.44 2.40 -8.48
C ILE A 52 10.31 2.50 -9.73
N GLN A 53 10.27 3.62 -10.42
CA GLN A 53 11.10 3.84 -11.62
C GLN A 53 12.60 3.82 -11.31
N GLN A 54 13.00 4.08 -10.09
CA GLN A 54 14.41 4.06 -9.68
C GLN A 54 14.88 2.71 -9.16
N LEU A 55 13.98 1.74 -9.03
CA LEU A 55 14.34 0.40 -8.59
C LEU A 55 15.12 -0.35 -9.68
N ASN A 56 16.11 -1.12 -9.26
CA ASN A 56 16.98 -1.86 -10.17
C ASN A 56 17.04 -3.37 -9.88
N ALA A 57 16.15 -3.86 -9.03
CA ALA A 57 16.11 -5.25 -8.63
C ALA A 57 14.68 -5.67 -8.29
N ASP A 58 14.45 -6.98 -8.24
CA ASP A 58 13.16 -7.54 -7.83
C ASP A 58 12.74 -7.02 -6.46
N THR A 59 11.52 -6.53 -6.35
CA THR A 59 11.03 -5.79 -5.19
C THR A 59 9.65 -6.25 -4.76
N ILE A 60 9.44 -6.33 -3.44
CA ILE A 60 8.14 -6.48 -2.80
C ILE A 60 7.71 -5.12 -2.25
N LEU A 61 6.49 -4.71 -2.53
CA LEU A 61 5.90 -3.52 -1.94
C LEU A 61 5.33 -3.88 -0.57
N VAL A 62 5.68 -3.10 0.45
CA VAL A 62 5.25 -3.34 1.84
C VAL A 62 4.46 -2.13 2.32
N ALA A 63 3.15 -2.19 2.20
CA ALA A 63 2.27 -1.04 2.40
C ALA A 63 1.46 -1.17 3.70
N HIS A 64 1.15 -0.02 4.30
CA HIS A 64 0.34 0.07 5.50
C HIS A 64 -0.67 1.21 5.40
N SER A 65 -1.91 0.95 5.80
CA SER A 65 -2.96 1.96 5.94
C SER A 65 -3.21 2.71 4.62
N LEU A 66 -3.05 4.03 4.59
CA LEU A 66 -3.22 4.83 3.37
C LEU A 66 -2.19 4.46 2.29
N GLY A 67 -1.05 3.94 2.68
CA GLY A 67 -0.06 3.38 1.76
C GLY A 67 -0.60 2.20 0.95
N VAL A 68 -1.54 1.44 1.51
CA VAL A 68 -2.24 0.36 0.78
C VAL A 68 -3.08 0.97 -0.36
N CYS A 69 -3.86 2.00 -0.07
CA CYS A 69 -4.66 2.68 -1.08
C CYS A 69 -3.78 3.27 -2.19
N THR A 70 -2.68 3.89 -1.81
CA THR A 70 -1.69 4.43 -2.76
C THR A 70 -1.14 3.33 -3.66
N THR A 71 -0.77 2.19 -3.07
CA THR A 71 -0.22 1.03 -3.80
C THR A 71 -1.26 0.43 -4.75
N VAL A 72 -2.49 0.23 -4.30
CA VAL A 72 -3.58 -0.31 -5.14
C VAL A 72 -3.87 0.62 -6.32
N ASN A 73 -3.96 1.93 -6.07
CA ASN A 73 -4.14 2.90 -7.15
C ASN A 73 -3.00 2.84 -8.17
N TYR A 74 -1.77 2.74 -7.69
CA TYR A 74 -0.60 2.58 -8.58
C TYR A 74 -0.72 1.32 -9.43
N LEU A 75 -0.98 0.17 -8.81
CA LEU A 75 -1.02 -1.12 -9.50
C LEU A 75 -2.09 -1.16 -10.59
N LEU A 76 -3.28 -0.63 -10.30
CA LEU A 76 -4.38 -0.66 -11.25
C LEU A 76 -4.19 0.38 -12.36
N LYS A 77 -3.57 1.52 -12.06
CA LYS A 77 -3.18 2.49 -13.07
C LYS A 77 -2.13 1.88 -14.02
N ALA A 78 -1.11 1.24 -13.47
CA ALA A 78 -0.08 0.56 -14.27
C ALA A 78 -0.69 -0.55 -15.13
N LYS A 79 -1.61 -1.34 -14.58
CA LYS A 79 -2.35 -2.38 -15.32
C LYS A 79 -3.03 -1.80 -16.57
N SER A 80 -3.65 -0.64 -16.45
CA SER A 80 -4.36 0.02 -17.56
C SER A 80 -3.41 0.68 -18.57
N GLN A 81 -2.15 0.89 -18.22
CA GLN A 81 -1.17 1.63 -19.02
C GLN A 81 -0.01 0.74 -19.52
N GLY A 82 -0.27 -0.53 -19.76
CA GLY A 82 0.73 -1.43 -20.33
C GLY A 82 1.29 -2.47 -19.37
N GLY A 83 0.93 -2.39 -18.09
CA GLY A 83 1.29 -3.40 -17.10
C GLY A 83 2.23 -2.88 -16.01
N VAL A 84 2.34 -3.68 -14.96
CA VAL A 84 3.26 -3.42 -13.84
C VAL A 84 4.68 -3.87 -14.26
N PRO A 85 5.72 -3.11 -13.91
CA PRO A 85 7.08 -3.53 -14.22
C PRO A 85 7.37 -4.94 -13.69
N PRO A 86 8.04 -5.79 -14.49
CA PRO A 86 8.23 -7.21 -14.12
C PRO A 86 9.09 -7.43 -12.87
N TYR A 87 9.84 -6.42 -12.43
CA TYR A 87 10.61 -6.49 -11.20
C TYR A 87 9.77 -6.22 -9.94
N ILE A 88 8.52 -5.80 -10.07
CA ILE A 88 7.60 -5.73 -8.93
C ILE A 88 6.95 -7.10 -8.76
N LYS A 89 7.44 -7.86 -7.77
CA LYS A 89 7.12 -9.26 -7.61
C LYS A 89 5.91 -9.54 -6.74
N GLY A 90 5.52 -8.59 -5.90
CA GLY A 90 4.38 -8.77 -5.03
C GLY A 90 4.11 -7.58 -4.14
N ALA A 91 2.99 -7.63 -3.42
CA ALA A 91 2.60 -6.60 -2.49
C ALA A 91 2.06 -7.21 -1.19
N PHE A 92 2.56 -6.70 -0.08
CA PHE A 92 2.13 -7.06 1.27
C PHE A 92 1.34 -5.86 1.81
N LEU A 93 0.01 -6.03 1.93
CA LEU A 93 -0.94 -4.93 2.15
C LEU A 93 -1.54 -5.05 3.55
N VAL A 94 -1.08 -4.22 4.47
CA VAL A 94 -1.43 -4.32 5.90
C VAL A 94 -2.42 -3.23 6.29
N SER A 95 -3.54 -3.61 6.86
CA SER A 95 -4.57 -2.72 7.42
C SER A 95 -4.97 -1.60 6.45
N PRO A 96 -5.60 -1.92 5.32
CA PRO A 96 -6.04 -0.89 4.36
C PRO A 96 -6.86 0.21 5.02
N SER A 97 -6.67 1.46 4.58
CA SER A 97 -7.50 2.58 5.03
C SER A 97 -8.87 2.55 4.35
N ASP A 98 -9.93 2.83 5.10
CA ASP A 98 -11.28 2.91 4.56
C ASP A 98 -11.55 4.30 3.99
N VAL A 99 -10.95 4.59 2.84
CA VAL A 99 -10.98 5.92 2.21
C VAL A 99 -12.39 6.35 1.81
N ASP A 100 -13.29 5.40 1.62
CA ASP A 100 -14.68 5.68 1.25
C ASP A 100 -15.50 6.19 2.44
N ASN A 101 -15.05 5.95 3.66
CA ASN A 101 -15.79 6.26 4.89
C ASN A 101 -15.03 7.19 5.86
N VAL A 102 -13.85 7.67 5.50
CA VAL A 102 -13.04 8.58 6.34
C VAL A 102 -12.80 9.89 5.61
N GLU A 103 -13.42 10.96 6.09
CA GLU A 103 -13.43 12.27 5.44
C GLU A 103 -12.02 12.84 5.18
N LEU A 104 -11.12 12.75 6.17
CA LEU A 104 -9.77 13.31 6.07
C LEU A 104 -8.98 12.80 4.87
N ILE A 105 -9.24 11.56 4.46
CA ILE A 105 -8.57 10.89 3.34
C ILE A 105 -9.52 10.65 2.16
N GLY A 106 -10.64 11.36 2.14
CA GLY A 106 -11.71 11.18 1.13
C GLY A 106 -11.28 11.50 -0.29
N ASN A 107 -10.21 12.29 -0.49
CA ASN A 107 -9.70 12.53 -1.85
C ASN A 107 -9.09 11.27 -2.49
N PHE A 108 -8.81 10.23 -1.70
CA PHE A 108 -8.36 8.93 -2.20
C PHE A 108 -9.54 8.04 -2.64
N ALA A 109 -10.77 8.39 -2.28
CA ALA A 109 -11.96 7.63 -2.68
C ALA A 109 -12.31 7.87 -4.17
N PRO A 110 -12.93 6.91 -4.82
CA PRO A 110 -13.27 5.59 -4.29
C PRO A 110 -12.07 4.65 -4.27
N MET A 111 -12.06 3.70 -3.33
CA MET A 111 -11.07 2.63 -3.35
C MET A 111 -11.27 1.80 -4.62
N PRO A 112 -10.25 1.60 -5.44
CA PRO A 112 -10.40 0.75 -6.62
C PRO A 112 -10.69 -0.70 -6.23
N LEU A 113 -11.64 -1.33 -6.93
CA LEU A 113 -12.17 -2.66 -6.60
C LEU A 113 -11.98 -3.65 -7.75
N GLU A 114 -10.80 -3.71 -8.34
CA GLU A 114 -10.46 -4.65 -9.41
C GLU A 114 -9.40 -5.64 -8.92
N ASN A 115 -9.31 -6.77 -9.60
CA ASN A 115 -8.26 -7.74 -9.32
C ASN A 115 -6.88 -7.11 -9.51
N LEU A 116 -6.00 -7.30 -8.53
CA LEU A 116 -4.63 -6.81 -8.62
C LEU A 116 -3.84 -7.62 -9.63
N PRO A 117 -2.94 -6.96 -10.39
CA PRO A 117 -2.21 -7.62 -11.48
C PRO A 117 -0.96 -8.39 -11.05
N ILE A 118 -0.65 -8.40 -9.76
CA ILE A 118 0.53 -9.08 -9.20
C ILE A 118 0.12 -9.90 -7.99
N PRO A 119 0.92 -10.89 -7.57
CA PRO A 119 0.69 -11.60 -6.31
C PRO A 119 0.66 -10.61 -5.14
N ALA A 120 -0.34 -10.76 -4.27
CA ALA A 120 -0.48 -9.88 -3.11
C ALA A 120 -1.25 -10.60 -2.02
N CYS A 121 -1.14 -10.09 -0.80
CA CYS A 121 -2.00 -10.51 0.31
C CYS A 121 -2.39 -9.31 1.16
N VAL A 122 -3.53 -9.41 1.80
CA VAL A 122 -4.00 -8.44 2.80
C VAL A 122 -3.78 -9.04 4.19
N VAL A 123 -3.24 -8.25 5.09
CA VAL A 123 -3.15 -8.59 6.51
C VAL A 123 -4.00 -7.61 7.29
N ALA A 124 -4.91 -8.11 8.10
CA ALA A 124 -5.81 -7.28 8.90
C ALA A 124 -5.94 -7.85 10.31
N SER A 125 -6.47 -7.04 11.23
CA SER A 125 -6.69 -7.44 12.61
C SER A 125 -8.11 -7.10 13.04
N GLU A 126 -8.73 -7.99 13.82
CA GLU A 126 -10.03 -7.74 14.42
C GLU A 126 -9.98 -6.58 15.43
N ASN A 127 -8.79 -6.26 15.93
CA ASN A 127 -8.58 -5.18 16.89
C ASN A 127 -8.28 -3.83 16.23
N ASP A 128 -8.31 -3.74 14.90
CA ASP A 128 -8.07 -2.49 14.19
C ASP A 128 -9.22 -1.51 14.44
N PRO A 129 -8.95 -0.35 15.09
CA PRO A 129 -10.01 0.63 15.37
C PRO A 129 -10.44 1.42 14.14
N PHE A 130 -9.69 1.36 13.04
CA PHE A 130 -9.93 2.18 11.85
C PHE A 130 -10.58 1.41 10.70
N LEU A 131 -10.49 0.08 10.71
CA LEU A 131 -11.05 -0.75 9.65
C LEU A 131 -11.60 -2.05 10.23
N SER A 132 -12.88 -2.35 9.97
CA SER A 132 -13.47 -3.61 10.40
C SER A 132 -12.91 -4.78 9.59
N MET A 133 -12.96 -5.98 10.20
CA MET A 133 -12.58 -7.22 9.48
C MET A 133 -13.47 -7.44 8.25
N GLU A 134 -14.74 -7.09 8.34
CA GLU A 134 -15.69 -7.18 7.22
C GLU A 134 -15.25 -6.33 6.03
N ARG A 135 -14.79 -5.09 6.28
CA ARG A 135 -14.29 -4.22 5.22
C ARG A 135 -12.97 -4.75 4.64
N SER A 136 -12.12 -5.31 5.48
CA SER A 136 -10.88 -5.95 5.02
C SER A 136 -11.16 -7.14 4.11
N GLU A 137 -12.14 -7.96 4.44
CA GLU A 137 -12.60 -9.08 3.60
C GLU A 137 -13.18 -8.58 2.28
N PHE A 138 -13.96 -7.52 2.33
CA PHE A 138 -14.53 -6.89 1.13
C PHE A 138 -13.43 -6.44 0.16
N PHE A 139 -12.41 -5.76 0.65
CA PHE A 139 -11.30 -5.32 -0.19
C PHE A 139 -10.50 -6.50 -0.73
N ALA A 140 -10.15 -7.47 0.12
CA ALA A 140 -9.39 -8.65 -0.31
C ALA A 140 -10.12 -9.42 -1.41
N ASN A 141 -11.43 -9.60 -1.28
CA ASN A 141 -12.25 -10.27 -2.29
C ASN A 141 -12.27 -9.49 -3.60
N ALA A 142 -12.45 -8.17 -3.53
CA ALA A 142 -12.47 -7.31 -4.72
C ALA A 142 -11.13 -7.33 -5.46
N TRP A 143 -10.02 -7.38 -4.72
CA TRP A 143 -8.67 -7.43 -5.30
C TRP A 143 -8.23 -8.83 -5.71
N GLY A 144 -9.01 -9.86 -5.39
CA GLY A 144 -8.71 -11.25 -5.73
C GLY A 144 -7.50 -11.80 -4.98
N VAL A 145 -7.29 -11.36 -3.73
CA VAL A 145 -6.14 -11.73 -2.92
C VAL A 145 -6.56 -12.38 -1.60
N LYS A 146 -5.63 -13.10 -0.98
CA LYS A 146 -5.86 -13.78 0.28
C LYS A 146 -5.78 -12.81 1.46
N LEU A 147 -6.65 -13.02 2.46
CA LEU A 147 -6.65 -12.27 3.71
C LEU A 147 -6.07 -13.13 4.82
N PHE A 148 -5.18 -12.53 5.61
CA PHE A 148 -4.65 -13.13 6.83
C PHE A 148 -5.08 -12.29 8.03
N ASN A 149 -5.58 -12.96 9.06
CA ASN A 149 -5.94 -12.32 10.33
C ASN A 149 -4.71 -12.35 11.26
N ALA A 150 -4.29 -11.17 11.66
CA ALA A 150 -3.13 -11.04 12.54
C ALA A 150 -3.54 -10.77 13.99
#